data_89f4b8cea86c51ceda96878989d5a0bf
#
_entry.id   89f4b8cea86c51ceda96878989d5a0bf
#
_cell.length_a   1.000
_cell.length_b   1.000
_cell.length_c   1.000
_cell.angle_alpha   90.00
_cell.angle_beta   90.00
_cell.angle_gamma   90.00
#
_symmetry.space_group_name_H-M   'P 1'
#
loop_
_entity.id
_entity.type
_entity.pdbx_description
1 polymer ?
#
loop_
_entity_poly.entity_id
_entity_poly.type
_entity_poly.pdbx_seq_one_letter_code
_entity_poly.pdbx_strand_id
1 'polypeptide(L)'
;MSAATSPRAALFRLEVADALRSRWVVFTAASYVLVFGAFVWLGLRESSVLGFTGLSRVVLNVSNAVVIVLPLVSLVATHQSIVRARSTGLFELVLAQPVRRETWLASAVASRLLVIVGPLALLLLATLAVGMFSGEASLAPLVARSLLVVASLSLGFVGVGVFVSSAARSTERATVYALVAWLGASVLHDFGLIGLLLRWHLSPPVVFLLAALNPVESSRIAILSGVDPELSVLGPVGFWLANTLGAHWALVIGVGWPIAVGVLALLVARRNLRRCDLVG
;
A
#
# COMPACT_ATOMS: atom_id res chain seq x y z
N MET A 1 -29.71 26.22 -12.04
CA MET A 1 -29.68 25.76 -10.64
C MET A 1 -28.45 24.92 -10.46
N SER A 2 -27.37 25.50 -9.93
CA SER A 2 -26.14 24.74 -9.60
C SER A 2 -26.45 23.85 -8.39
N ALA A 3 -26.37 22.53 -8.56
CA ALA A 3 -26.50 21.58 -7.47
C ALA A 3 -25.46 21.93 -6.41
N ALA A 4 -25.90 22.40 -5.25
CA ALA A 4 -25.01 22.71 -4.12
C ALA A 4 -24.22 21.46 -3.76
N THR A 5 -22.97 21.39 -4.20
CA THR A 5 -22.07 20.29 -3.85
C THR A 5 -21.93 20.26 -2.34
N SER A 6 -22.15 19.12 -1.73
CA SER A 6 -21.99 18.99 -0.28
C SER A 6 -20.58 19.46 0.14
N PRO A 7 -20.41 20.12 1.30
CA PRO A 7 -19.09 20.61 1.76
C PRO A 7 -18.02 19.52 1.77
N ARG A 8 -18.41 18.26 1.98
CA ARG A 8 -17.53 17.08 1.92
C ARG A 8 -17.02 16.81 0.51
N ALA A 9 -17.90 16.89 -0.50
CA ALA A 9 -17.52 16.64 -1.89
C ALA A 9 -16.64 17.77 -2.42
N ALA A 10 -16.89 19.01 -2.04
CA ALA A 10 -16.04 20.15 -2.39
C ALA A 10 -14.63 20.00 -1.80
N LEU A 11 -14.54 19.63 -0.52
CA LEU A 11 -13.26 19.40 0.16
C LEU A 11 -12.48 18.22 -0.48
N PHE A 12 -13.16 17.11 -0.76
CA PHE A 12 -12.53 15.97 -1.42
C PHE A 12 -11.98 16.33 -2.81
N ARG A 13 -12.75 17.06 -3.61
CA ARG A 13 -12.29 17.55 -4.93
C ARG A 13 -11.06 18.45 -4.81
N LEU A 14 -11.02 19.31 -3.81
CA LEU A 14 -9.89 20.20 -3.56
C LEU A 14 -8.66 19.40 -3.18
N GLU A 15 -8.79 18.42 -2.27
CA GLU A 15 -7.69 17.54 -1.86
C GLU A 15 -7.18 16.66 -3.02
N VAL A 16 -8.07 16.18 -3.89
CA VAL A 16 -7.67 15.45 -5.11
C VAL A 16 -6.92 16.35 -6.07
N ALA A 17 -7.41 17.57 -6.31
CA ALA A 17 -6.75 18.53 -7.20
C ALA A 17 -5.37 18.94 -6.68
N ASP A 18 -5.22 19.15 -5.36
CA ASP A 18 -3.93 19.42 -4.72
C ASP A 18 -2.99 18.22 -4.84
N ALA A 19 -3.49 17.01 -4.55
CA ALA A 19 -2.73 15.78 -4.70
C ALA A 19 -2.21 15.61 -6.13
N LEU A 20 -3.06 15.78 -7.15
CA LEU A 20 -2.68 15.62 -8.55
C LEU A 20 -1.65 16.66 -9.05
N ARG A 21 -1.61 17.84 -8.46
CA ARG A 21 -0.64 18.90 -8.78
C ARG A 21 0.69 18.75 -8.05
N SER A 22 0.76 17.83 -7.11
CA SER A 22 1.95 17.67 -6.28
C SER A 22 3.05 16.86 -6.98
N ARG A 23 4.32 17.16 -6.67
CA ARG A 23 5.48 16.49 -7.28
C ARG A 23 5.56 14.99 -6.94
N TRP A 24 4.99 14.57 -5.81
CA TRP A 24 5.00 13.15 -5.43
C TRP A 24 4.15 12.27 -6.38
N VAL A 25 3.13 12.84 -7.03
CA VAL A 25 2.33 12.13 -8.04
C VAL A 25 3.18 11.78 -9.27
N VAL A 26 4.04 12.70 -9.69
CA VAL A 26 4.98 12.42 -10.79
C VAL A 26 5.92 11.29 -10.41
N PHE A 27 6.44 11.31 -9.18
CA PHE A 27 7.28 10.22 -8.65
C PHE A 27 6.52 8.89 -8.63
N THR A 28 5.28 8.89 -8.15
CA THR A 28 4.42 7.69 -8.10
C THR A 28 4.15 7.14 -9.50
N ALA A 29 3.74 8.00 -10.43
CA ALA A 29 3.48 7.61 -11.82
C ALA A 29 4.75 7.06 -12.49
N ALA A 30 5.89 7.73 -12.32
CA ALA A 30 7.17 7.28 -12.87
C ALA A 30 7.57 5.92 -12.29
N SER A 31 7.41 5.71 -10.97
CA SER A 31 7.70 4.43 -10.31
C SER A 31 6.83 3.30 -10.87
N TYR A 32 5.54 3.55 -11.07
CA TYR A 32 4.63 2.54 -11.59
C TYR A 32 4.90 2.23 -13.07
N VAL A 33 5.13 3.24 -13.91
CA VAL A 33 5.48 3.05 -15.32
C VAL A 33 6.78 2.27 -15.44
N LEU A 34 7.78 2.58 -14.61
CA LEU A 34 9.07 1.88 -14.60
C LEU A 34 8.89 0.41 -14.21
N VAL A 35 8.21 0.15 -13.08
CA VAL A 35 7.99 -1.21 -12.59
C VAL A 35 7.16 -2.00 -13.61
N PHE A 36 6.01 -1.45 -14.03
CA PHE A 36 5.12 -2.13 -14.97
C PHE A 36 5.80 -2.36 -16.32
N GLY A 37 6.44 -1.32 -16.87
CA GLY A 37 7.14 -1.40 -18.15
C GLY A 37 8.30 -2.40 -18.15
N ALA A 38 9.09 -2.45 -17.05
CA ALA A 38 10.16 -3.42 -16.90
C ALA A 38 9.63 -4.87 -16.91
N PHE A 39 8.58 -5.15 -16.14
CA PHE A 39 8.03 -6.50 -16.07
C PHE A 39 7.24 -6.93 -17.31
N VAL A 40 6.56 -6.01 -17.99
CA VAL A 40 5.97 -6.30 -19.31
C VAL A 40 7.07 -6.64 -20.30
N TRP A 41 8.13 -5.84 -20.35
CA TRP A 41 9.25 -6.09 -21.28
C TRP A 41 9.98 -7.40 -20.99
N LEU A 42 10.24 -7.73 -19.72
CA LEU A 42 10.83 -9.01 -19.32
C LEU A 42 9.88 -10.18 -19.59
N GLY A 43 8.59 -10.04 -19.24
CA GLY A 43 7.59 -11.10 -19.40
C GLY A 43 7.36 -11.48 -20.87
N LEU A 44 7.44 -10.52 -21.79
CA LEU A 44 7.33 -10.77 -23.22
C LEU A 44 8.55 -11.53 -23.79
N ARG A 45 9.70 -11.46 -23.14
CA ARG A 45 10.92 -12.16 -23.59
C ARG A 45 11.02 -13.61 -23.08
N GLU A 46 10.39 -13.94 -21.95
CA GLU A 46 10.55 -15.25 -21.28
C GLU A 46 9.33 -16.19 -21.46
N SER A 47 8.59 -16.09 -22.52
CA SER A 47 7.21 -16.59 -22.67
C SER A 47 6.98 -18.12 -22.66
N SER A 48 7.89 -19.00 -22.22
CA SER A 48 7.64 -20.43 -22.47
C SER A 48 7.99 -21.48 -21.40
N VAL A 49 8.48 -21.11 -20.20
CA VAL A 49 9.17 -22.14 -19.37
C VAL A 49 8.34 -22.80 -18.24
N LEU A 50 7.19 -22.27 -17.80
CA LEU A 50 6.49 -22.81 -16.60
C LEU A 50 4.98 -22.92 -16.67
N GLY A 51 4.37 -23.10 -17.83
CA GLY A 51 2.91 -23.37 -17.93
C GLY A 51 1.99 -22.19 -17.55
N PHE A 52 2.54 -21.06 -17.13
CA PHE A 52 1.81 -19.81 -16.96
C PHE A 52 1.82 -19.03 -18.29
N THR A 53 0.65 -18.57 -18.71
CA THR A 53 0.56 -17.67 -19.85
C THR A 53 1.27 -16.35 -19.51
N GLY A 54 1.83 -15.69 -20.53
CA GLY A 54 2.70 -14.52 -20.33
C GLY A 54 2.09 -13.40 -19.46
N LEU A 55 0.77 -13.16 -19.57
CA LEU A 55 0.09 -12.10 -18.82
C LEU A 55 -0.11 -12.43 -17.33
N SER A 56 -0.41 -13.66 -16.96
CA SER A 56 -0.54 -14.07 -15.54
C SER A 56 0.78 -13.88 -14.79
N ARG A 57 1.90 -14.20 -15.45
CA ARG A 57 3.24 -13.99 -14.88
C ARG A 57 3.58 -12.51 -14.73
N VAL A 58 3.21 -11.69 -15.72
CA VAL A 58 3.37 -10.23 -15.64
C VAL A 58 2.59 -9.65 -14.46
N VAL A 59 1.32 -10.02 -14.29
CA VAL A 59 0.49 -9.55 -13.17
C VAL A 59 1.10 -9.96 -11.84
N LEU A 60 1.59 -11.20 -11.70
CA LEU A 60 2.22 -11.68 -10.48
C LEU A 60 3.49 -10.88 -10.16
N ASN A 61 4.40 -10.76 -11.13
CA ASN A 61 5.68 -10.08 -10.93
C ASN A 61 5.49 -8.60 -10.65
N VAL A 62 4.59 -7.93 -11.38
CA VAL A 62 4.22 -6.54 -11.11
C VAL A 62 3.64 -6.39 -9.71
N SER A 63 2.71 -7.28 -9.33
CA SER A 63 2.09 -7.21 -8.00
C SER A 63 3.11 -7.38 -6.88
N ASN A 64 4.05 -8.32 -7.01
CA ASN A 64 5.13 -8.52 -6.04
C ASN A 64 6.07 -7.30 -5.97
N ALA A 65 6.46 -6.73 -7.11
CA ALA A 65 7.32 -5.55 -7.12
C ALA A 65 6.61 -4.31 -6.55
N VAL A 66 5.32 -4.15 -6.85
CA VAL A 66 4.50 -3.06 -6.32
C VAL A 66 4.39 -3.15 -4.80
N VAL A 67 4.25 -4.33 -4.22
CA VAL A 67 4.19 -4.52 -2.76
C VAL A 67 5.44 -3.96 -2.06
N ILE A 68 6.60 -4.00 -2.70
CA ILE A 68 7.86 -3.43 -2.16
C ILE A 68 7.89 -1.90 -2.31
N VAL A 69 7.44 -1.38 -3.46
CA VAL A 69 7.49 0.06 -3.78
C VAL A 69 6.37 0.84 -3.11
N LEU A 70 5.21 0.22 -2.94
CA LEU A 70 3.99 0.84 -2.45
C LEU A 70 4.10 1.48 -1.05
N PRO A 71 4.80 0.87 -0.07
CA PRO A 71 5.05 1.50 1.21
C PRO A 71 5.77 2.84 1.08
N LEU A 72 6.82 2.91 0.25
CA LEU A 72 7.57 4.13 0.02
C LEU A 72 6.69 5.22 -0.61
N VAL A 73 5.97 4.87 -1.68
CA VAL A 73 5.05 5.78 -2.37
C VAL A 73 3.98 6.32 -1.42
N SER A 74 3.36 5.45 -0.62
CA SER A 74 2.33 5.82 0.34
C SER A 74 2.85 6.74 1.44
N LEU A 75 4.04 6.47 1.96
CA LEU A 75 4.70 7.31 2.94
C LEU A 75 5.11 8.66 2.36
N VAL A 76 5.71 8.70 1.16
CA VAL A 76 6.09 9.95 0.47
C VAL A 76 4.86 10.83 0.21
N ALA A 77 3.73 10.23 -0.14
CA ALA A 77 2.49 10.95 -0.38
C ALA A 77 1.86 11.57 0.88
N THR A 78 2.18 11.07 2.08
CA THR A 78 1.39 11.37 3.28
C THR A 78 2.17 11.92 4.46
N HIS A 79 3.49 11.66 4.56
CA HIS A 79 4.30 12.03 5.75
C HIS A 79 4.36 13.53 6.06
N GLN A 80 4.09 14.39 5.08
CA GLN A 80 4.08 15.84 5.28
C GLN A 80 2.66 16.44 5.35
N SER A 81 1.60 15.66 5.18
CA SER A 81 0.24 16.17 5.02
C SER A 81 -0.22 17.08 6.18
N ILE A 82 -0.04 16.65 7.42
CA ILE A 82 -0.47 17.40 8.61
C ILE A 82 0.58 18.43 9.03
N VAL A 83 1.84 18.03 9.09
CA VAL A 83 2.91 18.93 9.55
C VAL A 83 3.07 20.15 8.63
N ARG A 84 2.93 19.95 7.32
CA ARG A 84 2.95 21.04 6.34
C ARG A 84 1.71 21.94 6.45
N ALA A 85 0.52 21.35 6.61
CA ALA A 85 -0.70 22.12 6.79
C ALA A 85 -0.64 23.02 8.03
N ARG A 86 0.06 22.59 9.10
CA ARG A 86 0.32 23.42 10.27
C ARG A 86 1.29 24.55 9.98
N SER A 87 2.44 24.25 9.35
CA SER A 87 3.49 25.23 9.10
C SER A 87 3.11 26.33 8.11
N THR A 88 2.14 26.06 7.22
CA THR A 88 1.67 27.02 6.20
C THR A 88 0.41 27.80 6.62
N GLY A 89 -0.13 27.57 7.83
CA GLY A 89 -1.40 28.19 8.26
C GLY A 89 -2.65 27.68 7.54
N LEU A 90 -2.51 26.69 6.64
CA LEU A 90 -3.62 26.10 5.89
C LEU A 90 -4.65 25.47 6.84
N PHE A 91 -4.19 24.95 7.97
CA PHE A 91 -5.04 24.38 9.01
C PHE A 91 -6.01 25.40 9.59
N GLU A 92 -5.53 26.64 9.84
CA GLU A 92 -6.34 27.74 10.36
C GLU A 92 -7.42 28.15 9.34
N LEU A 93 -7.03 28.27 8.06
CA LEU A 93 -7.95 28.62 6.98
C LEU A 93 -9.08 27.57 6.78
N VAL A 94 -8.73 26.29 6.83
CA VAL A 94 -9.70 25.20 6.65
C VAL A 94 -10.63 25.10 7.87
N LEU A 95 -10.11 25.27 9.08
CA LEU A 95 -10.90 25.18 10.31
C LEU A 95 -11.68 26.45 10.66
N ALA A 96 -11.39 27.59 10.02
CA ALA A 96 -12.24 28.78 10.05
C ALA A 96 -13.57 28.56 9.32
N GLN A 97 -13.64 27.54 8.43
CA GLN A 97 -14.88 27.11 7.79
C GLN A 97 -15.62 26.08 8.66
N PRO A 98 -16.93 25.88 8.48
CA PRO A 98 -17.70 24.90 9.27
C PRO A 98 -17.39 23.45 8.87
N VAL A 99 -16.09 23.08 8.87
CA VAL A 99 -15.58 21.75 8.54
C VAL A 99 -14.97 21.11 9.77
N ARG A 100 -15.39 19.87 10.07
CA ARG A 100 -14.80 19.10 11.17
C ARG A 100 -13.40 18.61 10.79
N ARG A 101 -12.44 18.64 11.72
CA ARG A 101 -11.07 18.10 11.56
C ARG A 101 -11.05 16.68 11.00
N GLU A 102 -12.01 15.86 11.41
CA GLU A 102 -12.17 14.47 10.98
C GLU A 102 -12.59 14.36 9.51
N THR A 103 -13.46 15.27 9.04
CA THR A 103 -13.89 15.31 7.64
C THR A 103 -12.73 15.69 6.73
N TRP A 104 -11.91 16.65 7.14
CA TRP A 104 -10.70 17.02 6.43
C TRP A 104 -9.71 15.82 6.36
N LEU A 105 -9.42 15.18 7.52
CA LEU A 105 -8.53 14.03 7.57
C LEU A 105 -9.01 12.88 6.67
N ALA A 106 -10.31 12.56 6.72
CA ALA A 106 -10.89 11.52 5.88
C ALA A 106 -10.80 11.86 4.38
N SER A 107 -11.04 13.12 4.00
CA SER A 107 -10.89 13.58 2.62
C SER A 107 -9.44 13.51 2.15
N ALA A 108 -8.50 13.91 3.01
CA ALA A 108 -7.08 13.84 2.73
C ALA A 108 -6.58 12.40 2.56
N VAL A 109 -7.02 11.47 3.40
CA VAL A 109 -6.69 10.03 3.27
C VAL A 109 -7.31 9.44 2.00
N ALA A 110 -8.59 9.70 1.76
CA ALA A 110 -9.31 9.16 0.60
C ALA A 110 -8.72 9.66 -0.73
N SER A 111 -8.38 10.96 -0.82
CA SER A 111 -7.75 11.53 -2.02
C SER A 111 -6.39 10.89 -2.32
N ARG A 112 -5.57 10.67 -1.31
CA ARG A 112 -4.26 10.04 -1.47
C ARG A 112 -4.37 8.58 -1.86
N LEU A 113 -5.30 7.83 -1.23
CA LEU A 113 -5.57 6.45 -1.63
C LEU A 113 -6.04 6.38 -3.09
N LEU A 114 -6.92 7.27 -3.53
CA LEU A 114 -7.38 7.32 -4.91
C LEU A 114 -6.24 7.55 -5.88
N VAL A 115 -5.35 8.48 -5.57
CA VAL A 115 -4.21 8.85 -6.45
C VAL A 115 -3.11 7.78 -6.44
N ILE A 116 -2.94 7.03 -5.35
CA ILE A 116 -1.96 5.95 -5.25
C ILE A 116 -2.49 4.67 -5.91
N VAL A 117 -3.71 4.26 -5.54
CA VAL A 117 -4.29 2.99 -5.99
C VAL A 117 -4.90 3.10 -7.39
N GLY A 118 -5.45 4.26 -7.76
CA GLY A 118 -6.16 4.49 -9.02
C GLY A 118 -5.35 4.12 -10.26
N PRO A 119 -4.14 4.64 -10.46
CA PRO A 119 -3.30 4.29 -11.60
C PRO A 119 -2.95 2.80 -11.66
N LEU A 120 -2.65 2.17 -10.51
CA LEU A 120 -2.40 0.73 -10.43
C LEU A 120 -3.65 -0.09 -10.78
N ALA A 121 -4.80 0.32 -10.28
CA ALA A 121 -6.06 -0.33 -10.61
C ALA A 121 -6.35 -0.24 -12.11
N LEU A 122 -6.12 0.91 -12.72
CA LEU A 122 -6.28 1.08 -14.18
C LEU A 122 -5.33 0.17 -14.95
N LEU A 123 -4.06 0.07 -14.56
CA LEU A 123 -3.09 -0.81 -15.19
C LEU A 123 -3.47 -2.29 -15.07
N LEU A 124 -3.86 -2.74 -13.88
CA LEU A 124 -4.27 -4.12 -13.63
C LEU A 124 -5.58 -4.46 -14.38
N LEU A 125 -6.55 -3.54 -14.40
CA LEU A 125 -7.79 -3.72 -15.16
C LEU A 125 -7.55 -3.70 -16.67
N ALA A 126 -6.65 -2.87 -17.17
CA ALA A 126 -6.26 -2.89 -18.58
C ALA A 126 -5.61 -4.23 -18.96
N THR A 127 -4.72 -4.76 -18.09
CA THR A 127 -4.12 -6.09 -18.31
C THR A 127 -5.19 -7.20 -18.30
N LEU A 128 -6.17 -7.12 -17.39
CA LEU A 128 -7.31 -8.03 -17.39
C LEU A 128 -8.11 -7.96 -18.68
N ALA A 129 -8.40 -6.74 -19.16
CA ALA A 129 -9.13 -6.56 -20.41
C ALA A 129 -8.38 -7.20 -21.61
N VAL A 130 -7.07 -6.97 -21.72
CA VAL A 130 -6.22 -7.60 -22.74
C VAL A 130 -6.25 -9.13 -22.61
N GLY A 131 -6.14 -9.67 -21.39
CA GLY A 131 -6.20 -11.11 -21.13
C GLY A 131 -7.54 -11.74 -21.52
N MET A 132 -8.65 -11.05 -21.28
CA MET A 132 -9.97 -11.52 -21.71
C MET A 132 -10.08 -11.62 -23.23
N PHE A 133 -9.53 -10.66 -23.98
CA PHE A 133 -9.46 -10.74 -25.45
C PHE A 133 -8.52 -11.84 -25.95
N SER A 134 -7.50 -12.18 -25.17
CA SER A 134 -6.56 -13.27 -25.51
C SER A 134 -7.02 -14.66 -25.04
N GLY A 135 -8.20 -14.77 -24.41
CA GLY A 135 -8.76 -16.04 -23.94
C GLY A 135 -8.22 -16.52 -22.57
N GLU A 136 -7.51 -15.67 -21.84
CA GLU A 136 -6.94 -15.98 -20.51
C GLU A 136 -7.94 -15.68 -19.38
N ALA A 137 -8.96 -16.51 -19.22
CA ALA A 137 -9.98 -16.35 -18.16
C ALA A 137 -9.43 -16.46 -16.72
N SER A 138 -8.25 -17.07 -16.54
CA SER A 138 -7.61 -17.29 -15.24
C SER A 138 -7.04 -16.00 -14.59
N LEU A 139 -6.98 -14.89 -15.32
CA LEU A 139 -6.45 -13.61 -14.83
C LEU A 139 -7.36 -12.90 -13.83
N ALA A 140 -8.69 -13.07 -13.94
CA ALA A 140 -9.63 -12.30 -13.14
C ALA A 140 -9.46 -12.48 -11.61
N PRO A 141 -9.33 -13.71 -11.06
CA PRO A 141 -9.12 -13.89 -9.63
C PRO A 141 -7.77 -13.35 -9.16
N LEU A 142 -6.72 -13.45 -9.98
CA LEU A 142 -5.39 -12.91 -9.66
C LEU A 142 -5.40 -11.39 -9.61
N VAL A 143 -6.03 -10.72 -10.59
CA VAL A 143 -6.17 -9.26 -10.62
C VAL A 143 -7.02 -8.77 -9.45
N ALA A 144 -8.15 -9.41 -9.14
CA ALA A 144 -8.99 -9.06 -8.01
C ALA A 144 -8.21 -9.18 -6.68
N ARG A 145 -7.45 -10.27 -6.50
CA ARG A 145 -6.60 -10.47 -5.33
C ARG A 145 -5.51 -9.40 -5.22
N SER A 146 -4.83 -9.11 -6.32
CA SER A 146 -3.80 -8.06 -6.37
C SER A 146 -4.36 -6.70 -6.02
N LEU A 147 -5.53 -6.32 -6.52
CA LEU A 147 -6.21 -5.07 -6.19
C LEU A 147 -6.56 -4.97 -4.71
N LEU A 148 -7.08 -6.05 -4.11
CA LEU A 148 -7.38 -6.10 -2.68
C LEU A 148 -6.13 -5.90 -1.82
N VAL A 149 -5.05 -6.61 -2.14
CA VAL A 149 -3.79 -6.53 -1.40
C VAL A 149 -3.17 -5.14 -1.56
N VAL A 150 -3.11 -4.61 -2.78
CA VAL A 150 -2.56 -3.27 -3.06
C VAL A 150 -3.36 -2.18 -2.33
N ALA A 151 -4.68 -2.24 -2.35
CA ALA A 151 -5.54 -1.28 -1.65
C ALA A 151 -5.36 -1.36 -0.13
N SER A 152 -5.30 -2.57 0.44
CA SER A 152 -5.10 -2.77 1.87
C SER A 152 -3.73 -2.28 2.35
N LEU A 153 -2.67 -2.62 1.62
CA LEU A 153 -1.30 -2.20 1.93
C LEU A 153 -1.14 -0.69 1.80
N SER A 154 -1.74 -0.08 0.76
CA SER A 154 -1.78 1.38 0.60
C SER A 154 -2.45 2.05 1.80
N LEU A 155 -3.59 1.54 2.26
CA LEU A 155 -4.28 2.05 3.45
C LEU A 155 -3.39 1.94 4.69
N GLY A 156 -2.69 0.81 4.84
CA GLY A 156 -1.72 0.59 5.91
C GLY A 156 -0.68 1.70 5.98
N PHE A 157 0.04 1.91 4.90
CA PHE A 157 1.14 2.87 4.86
C PHE A 157 0.72 4.33 4.71
N VAL A 158 -0.44 4.61 4.11
CA VAL A 158 -1.08 5.94 4.18
C VAL A 158 -1.41 6.28 5.64
N GLY A 159 -1.98 5.34 6.39
CA GLY A 159 -2.25 5.53 7.82
C GLY A 159 -0.98 5.81 8.63
N VAL A 160 0.07 5.01 8.42
CA VAL A 160 1.38 5.21 9.07
C VAL A 160 1.97 6.57 8.69
N GLY A 161 1.94 6.97 7.42
CA GLY A 161 2.45 8.28 6.97
C GLY A 161 1.70 9.46 7.57
N VAL A 162 0.37 9.37 7.67
CA VAL A 162 -0.46 10.37 8.35
C VAL A 162 -0.16 10.43 9.85
N PHE A 163 0.02 9.27 10.51
CA PHE A 163 0.46 9.20 11.90
C PHE A 163 1.82 9.88 12.09
N VAL A 164 2.81 9.55 11.28
CA VAL A 164 4.14 10.18 11.28
C VAL A 164 4.01 11.69 11.13
N SER A 165 3.20 12.15 10.19
CA SER A 165 2.93 13.58 9.97
C SER A 165 2.29 14.26 11.19
N SER A 166 1.41 13.54 11.91
CA SER A 166 0.75 14.07 13.11
C SER A 166 1.69 14.18 14.31
N ALA A 167 2.68 13.31 14.39
CA ALA A 167 3.64 13.23 15.51
C ALA A 167 4.88 14.12 15.30
N ALA A 168 5.23 14.40 14.05
CA ALA A 168 6.41 15.19 13.71
C ALA A 168 6.20 16.68 14.01
N ARG A 169 7.28 17.33 14.47
CA ARG A 169 7.31 18.79 14.74
C ARG A 169 7.78 19.60 13.53
N SER A 170 8.48 18.98 12.58
CA SER A 170 8.96 19.65 11.35
C SER A 170 8.87 18.69 10.17
N THR A 171 8.89 19.25 8.96
CA THR A 171 8.84 18.48 7.69
C THR A 171 10.04 17.56 7.54
N GLU A 172 11.22 17.98 7.99
CA GLU A 172 12.45 17.20 7.94
C GLU A 172 12.35 15.95 8.84
N ARG A 173 11.86 16.14 10.08
CA ARG A 173 11.63 15.01 11.00
C ARG A 173 10.59 14.04 10.47
N ALA A 174 9.52 14.55 9.86
CA ALA A 174 8.52 13.69 9.23
C ALA A 174 9.13 12.83 8.12
N THR A 175 10.01 13.43 7.31
CA THR A 175 10.73 12.71 6.24
C THR A 175 11.63 11.62 6.81
N VAL A 176 12.42 11.93 7.84
CA VAL A 176 13.31 10.95 8.49
C VAL A 176 12.50 9.80 9.08
N TYR A 177 11.40 10.08 9.80
CA TYR A 177 10.55 9.04 10.39
C TYR A 177 9.89 8.16 9.32
N ALA A 178 9.46 8.75 8.19
CA ALA A 178 8.90 8.00 7.07
C ALA A 178 9.95 7.07 6.43
N LEU A 179 11.18 7.55 6.23
CA LEU A 179 12.27 6.72 5.71
C LEU A 179 12.65 5.59 6.66
N VAL A 180 12.71 5.86 7.96
CA VAL A 180 12.98 4.83 8.99
C VAL A 180 11.84 3.78 9.00
N ALA A 181 10.59 4.21 8.91
CA ALA A 181 9.45 3.30 8.84
C ALA A 181 9.49 2.42 7.58
N TRP A 182 9.80 3.02 6.42
CA TRP A 182 9.96 2.26 5.18
C TRP A 182 11.13 1.30 5.23
N LEU A 183 12.30 1.75 5.65
CA LEU A 183 13.50 0.93 5.76
C LEU A 183 13.28 -0.24 6.74
N GLY A 184 12.61 0.04 7.87
CA GLY A 184 12.25 -0.96 8.87
C GLY A 184 11.34 -2.05 8.32
N ALA A 185 10.29 -1.65 7.60
CA ALA A 185 9.31 -2.59 7.08
C ALA A 185 9.77 -3.33 5.81
N SER A 186 10.53 -2.68 4.91
CA SER A 186 10.85 -3.25 3.60
C SER A 186 12.26 -3.85 3.50
N VAL A 187 13.17 -3.49 4.38
CA VAL A 187 14.59 -3.92 4.28
C VAL A 187 15.06 -4.57 5.56
N LEU A 188 15.02 -3.86 6.69
CA LEU A 188 15.58 -4.36 7.95
C LEU A 188 14.85 -5.59 8.46
N HIS A 189 13.54 -5.69 8.22
CA HIS A 189 12.75 -6.85 8.59
C HIS A 189 13.22 -8.10 7.85
N ASP A 190 13.42 -8.04 6.53
CA ASP A 190 13.83 -9.17 5.70
C ASP A 190 15.22 -9.64 6.08
N PHE A 191 16.19 -8.70 6.22
CA PHE A 191 17.54 -9.03 6.67
C PHE A 191 17.55 -9.58 8.11
N GLY A 192 16.72 -9.03 8.99
CA GLY A 192 16.54 -9.51 10.35
C GLY A 192 16.02 -10.95 10.38
N LEU A 193 14.99 -11.23 9.56
CA LEU A 193 14.42 -12.58 9.46
C LEU A 193 15.42 -13.59 8.89
N ILE A 194 16.16 -13.22 7.83
CA ILE A 194 17.21 -14.05 7.26
C ILE A 194 18.32 -14.31 8.30
N GLY A 195 18.80 -13.28 8.98
CA GLY A 195 19.81 -13.42 10.03
C GLY A 195 19.36 -14.32 11.19
N LEU A 196 18.08 -14.24 11.56
CA LEU A 196 17.48 -15.09 12.58
C LEU A 196 17.42 -16.57 12.13
N LEU A 197 17.01 -16.81 10.87
CA LEU A 197 16.93 -18.14 10.28
C LEU A 197 18.31 -18.82 10.15
N LEU A 198 19.34 -18.04 9.83
CA LEU A 198 20.70 -18.55 9.73
C LEU A 198 21.29 -18.95 11.09
N ARG A 199 20.86 -18.29 12.16
CA ARG A 199 21.38 -18.50 13.51
C ARG A 199 20.60 -19.54 14.30
N TRP A 200 19.28 -19.59 14.12
CA TRP A 200 18.38 -20.45 14.88
C TRP A 200 17.53 -21.32 13.97
N HIS A 201 17.38 -22.60 14.34
CA HIS A 201 16.49 -23.55 13.65
C HIS A 201 15.06 -23.31 14.10
N LEU A 202 14.42 -22.24 13.59
CA LEU A 202 13.05 -21.88 13.93
C LEU A 202 12.06 -22.84 13.27
N SER A 203 11.01 -23.19 13.99
CA SER A 203 9.90 -23.97 13.41
C SER A 203 9.13 -23.14 12.38
N PRO A 204 8.54 -23.78 11.33
CA PRO A 204 7.81 -23.09 10.27
C PRO A 204 6.71 -22.14 10.78
N PRO A 205 5.91 -22.48 11.83
CA PRO A 205 4.91 -21.55 12.37
C PRO A 205 5.51 -20.26 12.94
N VAL A 206 6.65 -20.35 13.61
CA VAL A 206 7.32 -19.17 14.19
C VAL A 206 7.86 -18.27 13.08
N VAL A 207 8.44 -18.84 12.03
CA VAL A 207 8.92 -18.08 10.87
C VAL A 207 7.75 -17.38 10.18
N PHE A 208 6.64 -18.09 9.96
CA PHE A 208 5.43 -17.50 9.40
C PHE A 208 4.88 -16.36 10.27
N LEU A 209 4.80 -16.53 11.58
CA LEU A 209 4.33 -15.49 12.48
C LEU A 209 5.20 -14.24 12.40
N LEU A 210 6.52 -14.41 12.43
CA LEU A 210 7.45 -13.28 12.31
C LEU A 210 7.32 -12.57 10.97
N ALA A 211 7.21 -13.32 9.85
CA ALA A 211 6.97 -12.74 8.54
C ALA A 211 5.61 -12.02 8.47
N ALA A 212 4.54 -12.65 8.97
CA ALA A 212 3.19 -12.10 8.93
C ALA A 212 2.99 -10.85 9.80
N LEU A 213 3.81 -10.62 10.83
CA LEU A 213 3.81 -9.38 11.61
C LEU A 213 4.17 -8.15 10.75
N ASN A 214 4.92 -8.35 9.67
CA ASN A 214 5.20 -7.29 8.72
C ASN A 214 4.07 -7.18 7.69
N PRO A 215 3.41 -5.99 7.56
CA PRO A 215 2.35 -5.81 6.58
C PRO A 215 2.81 -5.98 5.12
N VAL A 216 4.09 -5.75 4.81
CA VAL A 216 4.66 -5.97 3.47
C VAL A 216 4.75 -7.46 3.19
N GLU A 217 5.34 -8.25 4.09
CA GLU A 217 5.49 -9.69 3.93
C GLU A 217 4.14 -10.43 3.94
N SER A 218 3.23 -10.06 4.83
CA SER A 218 1.89 -10.63 4.85
C SER A 218 1.13 -10.38 3.52
N SER A 219 1.30 -9.21 2.93
CA SER A 219 0.77 -8.87 1.60
C SER A 219 1.41 -9.67 0.49
N ARG A 220 2.75 -9.89 0.54
CA ARG A 220 3.47 -10.72 -0.43
C ARG A 220 2.99 -12.18 -0.38
N ILE A 221 2.88 -12.75 0.82
CA ILE A 221 2.35 -14.11 1.02
C ILE A 221 0.93 -14.22 0.48
N ALA A 222 0.09 -13.19 0.70
CA ALA A 222 -1.27 -13.16 0.17
C ALA A 222 -1.32 -13.19 -1.36
N ILE A 223 -0.44 -12.50 -2.06
CA ILE A 223 -0.37 -12.55 -3.54
C ILE A 223 0.10 -13.92 -4.00
N LEU A 224 1.19 -14.43 -3.43
CA LEU A 224 1.77 -15.71 -3.80
C LEU A 224 0.79 -16.87 -3.63
N SER A 225 0.02 -16.90 -2.54
CA SER A 225 -0.98 -17.95 -2.27
C SER A 225 -2.15 -17.97 -3.27
N GLY A 226 -2.25 -16.99 -4.15
CA GLY A 226 -3.23 -16.97 -5.25
C GLY A 226 -2.75 -17.62 -6.53
N VAL A 227 -1.44 -17.82 -6.66
CA VAL A 227 -0.81 -18.39 -7.87
C VAL A 227 -0.29 -19.79 -7.58
N ASP A 228 0.34 -19.95 -6.43
CA ASP A 228 0.82 -21.24 -5.93
C ASP A 228 0.07 -21.59 -4.64
N PRO A 229 -1.03 -22.39 -4.71
CA PRO A 229 -1.79 -22.78 -3.53
C PRO A 229 -0.97 -23.61 -2.53
N GLU A 230 0.04 -24.32 -3.01
CA GLU A 230 0.96 -25.12 -2.18
C GLU A 230 2.08 -24.27 -1.57
N LEU A 231 2.23 -23.02 -2.02
CA LEU A 231 3.26 -22.09 -1.56
C LEU A 231 4.66 -22.70 -1.60
N SER A 232 4.92 -23.55 -2.59
CA SER A 232 6.18 -24.31 -2.74
C SER A 232 7.41 -23.41 -2.79
N VAL A 233 7.28 -22.20 -3.32
CA VAL A 233 8.33 -21.17 -3.37
C VAL A 233 8.80 -20.75 -1.97
N LEU A 234 7.98 -20.88 -0.93
CA LEU A 234 8.32 -20.54 0.46
C LEU A 234 8.92 -21.73 1.23
N GLY A 235 9.19 -22.86 0.54
CA GLY A 235 9.80 -24.04 1.14
C GLY A 235 9.00 -24.61 2.33
N PRO A 236 9.67 -25.05 3.43
CA PRO A 236 9.00 -25.67 4.57
C PRO A 236 7.92 -24.81 5.23
N VAL A 237 8.07 -23.50 5.20
CA VAL A 237 7.08 -22.55 5.74
C VAL A 237 5.84 -22.52 4.87
N GLY A 238 6.01 -22.56 3.54
CA GLY A 238 4.91 -22.61 2.58
C GLY A 238 4.10 -23.90 2.70
N PHE A 239 4.76 -25.05 2.76
CA PHE A 239 4.09 -26.34 2.98
C PHE A 239 3.31 -26.37 4.28
N TRP A 240 3.89 -25.87 5.38
CA TRP A 240 3.19 -25.79 6.64
C TRP A 240 1.94 -24.90 6.52
N LEU A 241 2.09 -23.72 5.91
CA LEU A 241 0.99 -22.75 5.73
C LEU A 241 -0.13 -23.34 4.86
N ALA A 242 0.22 -23.97 3.74
CA ALA A 242 -0.74 -24.58 2.81
C ALA A 242 -1.54 -25.70 3.50
N ASN A 243 -0.88 -26.54 4.30
CA ASN A 243 -1.51 -27.68 4.95
C ASN A 243 -2.30 -27.32 6.22
N THR A 244 -1.95 -26.21 6.90
CA THR A 244 -2.54 -25.87 8.22
C THR A 244 -3.58 -24.75 8.09
N LEU A 245 -3.26 -23.67 7.40
CA LEU A 245 -4.10 -22.47 7.29
C LEU A 245 -4.78 -22.36 5.91
N GLY A 246 -4.06 -22.77 4.84
CA GLY A 246 -4.53 -22.66 3.47
C GLY A 246 -4.46 -21.25 2.87
N ALA A 247 -4.61 -21.20 1.55
CA ALA A 247 -4.50 -19.95 0.76
C ALA A 247 -5.53 -18.87 1.14
N HIS A 248 -6.70 -19.28 1.67
CA HIS A 248 -7.74 -18.34 2.11
C HIS A 248 -7.28 -17.52 3.33
N TRP A 249 -6.72 -18.16 4.35
CA TRP A 249 -6.23 -17.46 5.53
C TRP A 249 -5.01 -16.61 5.25
N ALA A 250 -4.15 -17.04 4.32
CA ALA A 250 -3.05 -16.21 3.83
C ALA A 250 -3.56 -14.88 3.23
N LEU A 251 -4.65 -14.93 2.47
CA LEU A 251 -5.30 -13.73 1.95
C LEU A 251 -5.92 -12.87 3.06
N VAL A 252 -6.65 -13.48 3.98
CA VAL A 252 -7.31 -12.77 5.10
C VAL A 252 -6.28 -12.04 5.95
N ILE A 253 -5.16 -12.69 6.29
CA ILE A 253 -4.07 -12.08 7.06
C ILE A 253 -3.39 -10.97 6.24
N GLY A 254 -3.03 -11.23 4.98
CA GLY A 254 -2.32 -10.27 4.15
C GLY A 254 -3.14 -9.06 3.71
N VAL A 255 -4.47 -9.12 3.81
CA VAL A 255 -5.36 -7.96 3.62
C VAL A 255 -5.74 -7.34 4.96
N GLY A 256 -6.11 -8.15 5.93
CA GLY A 256 -6.62 -7.68 7.22
C GLY A 256 -5.56 -7.00 8.09
N TRP A 257 -4.33 -7.53 8.09
CA TRP A 257 -3.26 -6.97 8.90
C TRP A 257 -2.83 -5.56 8.45
N PRO A 258 -2.53 -5.29 7.16
CA PRO A 258 -2.25 -3.92 6.72
C PRO A 258 -3.40 -2.94 7.00
N ILE A 259 -4.67 -3.37 6.83
CA ILE A 259 -5.83 -2.55 7.19
C ILE A 259 -5.82 -2.23 8.68
N ALA A 260 -5.59 -3.22 9.55
CA ALA A 260 -5.55 -3.03 10.99
C ALA A 260 -4.45 -2.02 11.40
N VAL A 261 -3.24 -2.17 10.85
CA VAL A 261 -2.13 -1.24 11.07
C VAL A 261 -2.49 0.18 10.63
N GLY A 262 -3.07 0.33 9.43
CA GLY A 262 -3.49 1.62 8.90
C GLY A 262 -4.58 2.29 9.73
N VAL A 263 -5.61 1.54 10.10
CA VAL A 263 -6.71 2.05 10.93
C VAL A 263 -6.21 2.47 12.31
N LEU A 264 -5.39 1.65 12.96
CA LEU A 264 -4.79 1.99 14.26
C LEU A 264 -3.94 3.26 14.17
N ALA A 265 -3.09 3.37 13.13
CA ALA A 265 -2.28 4.56 12.91
C ALA A 265 -3.14 5.81 12.67
N LEU A 266 -4.22 5.70 11.89
CA LEU A 266 -5.18 6.80 11.67
C LEU A 266 -5.93 7.20 12.93
N LEU A 267 -6.31 6.25 13.79
CA LEU A 267 -6.96 6.54 15.07
C LEU A 267 -6.03 7.32 15.99
N VAL A 268 -4.74 6.95 16.05
CA VAL A 268 -3.74 7.70 16.83
C VAL A 268 -3.50 9.08 16.21
N ALA A 269 -3.38 9.18 14.89
CA ALA A 269 -3.24 10.46 14.19
C ALA A 269 -4.45 11.40 14.48
N ARG A 270 -5.67 10.86 14.43
CA ARG A 270 -6.91 11.57 14.79
C ARG A 270 -6.85 12.08 16.24
N ARG A 271 -6.38 11.26 17.18
CA ARG A 271 -6.23 11.66 18.58
C ARG A 271 -5.21 12.79 18.73
N ASN A 272 -4.06 12.69 18.06
CA ASN A 272 -3.05 13.74 18.06
C ASN A 272 -3.62 15.04 17.50
N LEU A 273 -4.36 14.97 16.39
CA LEU A 273 -4.99 16.11 15.74
C LEU A 273 -6.01 16.83 16.63
N ARG A 274 -6.73 16.10 17.49
CA ARG A 274 -7.67 16.68 18.46
C ARG A 274 -6.97 17.40 19.60
N ARG A 275 -5.77 16.93 19.99
CA ARG A 275 -4.99 17.47 21.11
C ARG A 275 -4.04 18.60 20.72
N CYS A 276 -3.84 18.82 19.42
CA CYS A 276 -3.01 19.93 18.99
C CYS A 276 -3.78 21.23 19.14
N ASP A 277 -3.24 22.11 19.99
CA ASP A 277 -3.64 23.51 20.03
C ASP A 277 -3.29 24.16 18.69
N LEU A 278 -4.20 25.02 18.20
CA LEU A 278 -4.06 25.72 16.92
C LEU A 278 -3.06 26.89 17.01
N VAL A 279 -2.55 27.15 18.21
CA VAL A 279 -1.59 28.22 18.51
C VAL A 279 -0.34 27.55 19.03
N GLY A 280 0.68 27.53 18.20
CA GLY A 280 2.03 27.13 18.54
C GLY A 280 2.99 28.24 18.17
#